data_d55d70800bda7a428231058d5cc091f1
#
_entry.id   d55d70800bda7a428231058d5cc091f1
#
_cell.length_a   1.000
_cell.length_b   1.000
_cell.length_c   1.000
_cell.angle_alpha   90.00
_cell.angle_beta   90.00
_cell.angle_gamma   90.00
#
_symmetry.space_group_name_H-M   'P 1'
#
loop_
_entity.id
_entity.type
_entity.pdbx_description
1 polymer ?
#
loop_
_entity_poly.entity_id
_entity_poly.type
_entity_poly.pdbx_seq_one_letter_code
_entity_poly.pdbx_strand_id
1 'polypeptide(L)'
;ALASQYMRMAVWAKIGLERDFGRHHIDAALLFNRDKKSLTGANNSFVHHDYILTASYNYADRYVVEAAASYSGSSRMPKGDKFRFYPAVSLGWIISGEDFLRDSDVVDFLKLRGSFGATGQDEFLSYDMNVQFNGAGNSYIFVNPTVYPGASEGSLPSVGVQPELDLKSCLGLDFTFFKGLSGEIDLFCNKRSNIRTTATNQLSEVMGIGVSDSFNGKTLNYGVESALQWSHTVSDFRYSLRGTVSFARSRIDNIAEEYTPYSYMYQLGLPIGSFYGLVADGFYQNEDFGADGRLLEGLPQNTFASVQPGDVKYRDLNNDGIIDNYDYRYQLKPLLPELYYGFNLGLEWKGLGFNALFQGVASARIETSLASVYQPLYAGDKNISSHYLESYWTASDPQGRYPRLTTMDNANNYLDSNLWTENGAFFKFRELEIYYNLPQKLIRPLRMENIRICFRGHNLFSADSIKIFDPEAVDFNYPV
;
A
#
# COMPACT_ATOMS: atom_id res chain seq x y z
N ALA A 1 -4.07 -33.73 -9.50
CA ALA A 1 -3.28 -32.65 -8.88
C ALA A 1 -2.79 -33.13 -7.52
N LEU A 2 -1.47 -33.21 -7.34
CA LEU A 2 -0.90 -33.48 -6.02
C LEU A 2 -1.17 -32.27 -5.13
N ALA A 3 -1.91 -32.47 -4.03
CA ALA A 3 -2.15 -31.41 -3.07
C ALA A 3 -0.81 -30.97 -2.46
N SER A 4 -0.49 -29.68 -2.55
CA SER A 4 0.67 -29.13 -1.87
C SER A 4 0.42 -29.18 -0.35
N GLN A 5 1.27 -29.86 0.39
CA GLN A 5 1.20 -29.92 1.83
C GLN A 5 2.37 -29.15 2.43
N TYR A 6 2.15 -28.50 3.56
CA TYR A 6 3.22 -27.94 4.37
C TYR A 6 3.10 -28.41 5.83
N MET A 7 4.23 -28.50 6.48
CA MET A 7 4.33 -28.76 7.91
C MET A 7 5.02 -27.57 8.57
N ARG A 8 4.43 -27.05 9.63
CA ARG A 8 5.04 -26.02 10.49
C ARG A 8 5.19 -26.53 11.91
N MET A 9 6.37 -26.37 12.47
CA MET A 9 6.67 -26.70 13.86
C MET A 9 7.26 -25.48 14.54
N ALA A 10 6.60 -25.00 15.60
CA ALA A 10 7.06 -23.90 16.42
C ALA A 10 7.32 -24.38 17.84
N VAL A 11 8.46 -24.00 18.41
CA VAL A 11 8.84 -24.24 19.80
C VAL A 11 9.28 -22.92 20.39
N TRP A 12 8.76 -22.59 21.57
CA TRP A 12 9.14 -21.37 22.27
C TRP A 12 9.28 -21.62 23.78
N ALA A 13 10.12 -20.83 24.41
CA ALA A 13 10.30 -20.81 25.84
C ALA A 13 10.47 -19.35 26.31
N LYS A 14 9.86 -19.00 27.43
CA LYS A 14 9.93 -17.65 28.02
C LYS A 14 10.29 -17.75 29.50
N ILE A 15 11.22 -16.89 29.92
CA ILE A 15 11.50 -16.59 31.33
C ILE A 15 11.24 -15.11 31.53
N GLY A 16 10.44 -14.75 32.54
CA GLY A 16 10.09 -13.38 32.86
C GLY A 16 10.42 -13.05 34.33
N LEU A 17 10.72 -11.79 34.57
CA LEU A 17 10.89 -11.19 35.86
C LEU A 17 10.03 -9.93 35.92
N GLU A 18 9.16 -9.85 36.92
CA GLU A 18 8.37 -8.68 37.22
C GLU A 18 8.58 -8.31 38.67
N ARG A 19 8.85 -7.05 38.97
CA ARG A 19 9.13 -6.62 40.36
C ARG A 19 8.82 -5.14 40.56
N ASP A 20 8.08 -4.91 41.66
CA ASP A 20 7.82 -3.59 42.24
C ASP A 20 8.70 -3.33 43.45
N PHE A 21 9.29 -2.16 43.55
CA PHE A 21 10.01 -1.68 44.70
C PHE A 21 9.89 -0.15 44.86
N GLY A 22 9.03 0.25 45.78
CA GLY A 22 8.73 1.67 45.99
C GLY A 22 8.03 2.30 44.80
N ARG A 23 8.70 3.25 44.14
CA ARG A 23 8.21 3.93 42.93
C ARG A 23 8.74 3.32 41.64
N HIS A 24 9.40 2.21 41.71
CA HIS A 24 10.05 1.56 40.58
C HIS A 24 9.27 0.30 40.22
N HIS A 25 8.92 0.16 38.97
CA HIS A 25 8.37 -1.07 38.40
C HIS A 25 9.29 -1.54 37.26
N ILE A 26 9.72 -2.80 37.33
CA ILE A 26 10.56 -3.45 36.31
C ILE A 26 9.83 -4.69 35.80
N ASP A 27 9.72 -4.81 34.50
CA ASP A 27 9.35 -6.05 33.80
C ASP A 27 10.47 -6.39 32.81
N ALA A 28 10.93 -7.62 32.80
CA ALA A 28 11.93 -8.10 31.86
C ALA A 28 11.63 -9.54 31.43
N ALA A 29 11.82 -9.86 30.18
CA ALA A 29 11.64 -11.21 29.71
C ALA A 29 12.67 -11.59 28.66
N LEU A 30 13.12 -12.86 28.73
CA LEU A 30 13.92 -13.52 27.71
C LEU A 30 13.04 -14.58 27.05
N LEU A 31 12.88 -14.48 25.72
CA LEU A 31 12.14 -15.41 24.90
C LEU A 31 13.08 -16.10 23.90
N PHE A 32 12.99 -17.41 23.82
CA PHE A 32 13.54 -18.21 22.72
C PHE A 32 12.38 -18.67 21.84
N ASN A 33 12.52 -18.54 20.51
CA ASN A 33 11.59 -19.06 19.53
C ASN A 33 12.33 -19.81 18.43
N ARG A 34 11.79 -20.94 18.00
CA ARG A 34 12.24 -21.66 16.81
C ARG A 34 11.04 -22.04 15.98
N ASP A 35 11.01 -21.58 14.74
CA ASP A 35 9.98 -21.89 13.75
C ASP A 35 10.61 -22.64 12.57
N LYS A 36 10.03 -23.79 12.19
CA LYS A 36 10.44 -24.57 11.01
C LYS A 36 9.24 -24.79 10.13
N LYS A 37 9.33 -24.37 8.88
CA LYS A 37 8.35 -24.61 7.81
C LYS A 37 8.97 -25.51 6.75
N SER A 38 8.34 -26.67 6.47
CA SER A 38 8.74 -27.62 5.43
C SER A 38 7.63 -27.71 4.38
N LEU A 39 7.99 -27.60 3.11
CA LEU A 39 7.07 -27.73 1.97
C LEU A 39 7.25 -29.08 1.31
N THR A 40 6.15 -29.72 0.88
CA THR A 40 6.20 -30.97 0.12
C THR A 40 6.90 -30.75 -1.22
N GLY A 41 7.86 -31.63 -1.53
CA GLY A 41 8.64 -31.54 -2.77
C GLY A 41 9.82 -30.55 -2.72
N ALA A 42 9.95 -29.77 -1.64
CA ALA A 42 11.10 -28.88 -1.45
C ALA A 42 12.22 -29.59 -0.67
N ASN A 43 13.44 -29.50 -1.18
CA ASN A 43 14.62 -30.08 -0.51
C ASN A 43 15.06 -29.28 0.72
N ASN A 44 14.60 -28.02 0.85
CA ASN A 44 14.99 -27.10 1.91
C ASN A 44 13.81 -26.76 2.82
N SER A 45 14.07 -26.71 4.12
CA SER A 45 13.12 -26.21 5.11
C SER A 45 13.49 -24.79 5.50
N PHE A 46 12.51 -23.91 5.64
CA PHE A 46 12.72 -22.58 6.19
C PHE A 46 12.72 -22.64 7.72
N VAL A 47 13.79 -22.17 8.31
CA VAL A 47 13.98 -22.22 9.78
C VAL A 47 14.37 -20.84 10.28
N HIS A 48 13.64 -20.37 11.31
CA HIS A 48 13.98 -19.18 12.08
C HIS A 48 14.34 -19.56 13.51
N HIS A 49 15.29 -18.86 14.07
CA HIS A 49 15.69 -18.94 15.47
C HIS A 49 15.77 -17.53 16.03
N ASP A 50 15.03 -17.24 17.08
CA ASP A 50 14.97 -15.92 17.65
C ASP A 50 15.28 -15.97 19.14
N TYR A 51 16.20 -15.11 19.58
CA TYR A 51 16.47 -14.79 20.96
C TYR A 51 16.03 -13.35 21.19
N ILE A 52 15.00 -13.16 22.01
CA ILE A 52 14.36 -11.86 22.20
C ILE A 52 14.47 -11.49 23.67
N LEU A 53 15.06 -10.34 23.94
CA LEU A 53 15.08 -9.69 25.24
C LEU A 53 14.12 -8.50 25.20
N THR A 54 13.24 -8.42 26.19
CA THR A 54 12.40 -7.22 26.43
C THR A 54 12.63 -6.75 27.86
N ALA A 55 12.66 -5.44 28.04
CA ALA A 55 12.75 -4.82 29.35
C ALA A 55 11.89 -3.54 29.36
N SER A 56 11.10 -3.37 30.40
CA SER A 56 10.30 -2.17 30.68
C SER A 56 10.64 -1.67 32.07
N TYR A 57 10.86 -0.38 32.19
CA TYR A 57 11.10 0.29 33.46
C TYR A 57 10.18 1.50 33.57
N ASN A 58 9.41 1.55 34.62
CA ASN A 58 8.53 2.66 34.97
C ASN A 58 8.97 3.24 36.31
N TYR A 59 9.16 4.56 36.33
CA TYR A 59 9.48 5.31 37.54
C TYR A 59 8.33 6.24 37.90
N ALA A 60 7.72 6.01 39.06
CA ALA A 60 6.70 6.84 39.67
C ALA A 60 5.48 7.10 38.76
N ASP A 61 5.19 6.20 37.80
CA ASP A 61 4.16 6.35 36.76
C ASP A 61 4.29 7.62 35.91
N ARG A 62 5.54 8.14 35.79
CA ARG A 62 5.85 9.36 35.01
C ARG A 62 6.84 9.11 33.90
N TYR A 63 7.87 8.33 34.14
CA TYR A 63 8.92 8.05 33.19
C TYR A 63 8.92 6.60 32.83
N VAL A 64 8.67 6.27 31.59
CA VAL A 64 8.64 4.92 31.07
C VAL A 64 9.76 4.74 30.04
N VAL A 65 10.57 3.72 30.22
CA VAL A 65 11.60 3.32 29.27
C VAL A 65 11.35 1.87 28.91
N GLU A 66 11.22 1.58 27.63
CA GLU A 66 11.11 0.21 27.13
C GLU A 66 12.25 -0.06 26.16
N ALA A 67 12.84 -1.23 26.26
CA ALA A 67 13.87 -1.71 25.34
C ALA A 67 13.52 -3.12 24.89
N ALA A 68 13.73 -3.39 23.63
CA ALA A 68 13.66 -4.71 23.06
C ALA A 68 14.89 -4.97 22.19
N ALA A 69 15.37 -6.19 22.19
CA ALA A 69 16.47 -6.61 21.35
C ALA A 69 16.18 -8.01 20.85
N SER A 70 16.16 -8.18 19.53
CA SER A 70 16.02 -9.50 18.89
C SER A 70 17.32 -9.86 18.18
N TYR A 71 17.84 -11.05 18.47
CA TYR A 71 18.92 -11.68 17.73
C TYR A 71 18.34 -12.85 16.96
N SER A 72 18.02 -12.58 15.69
CA SER A 72 17.22 -13.48 14.84
C SER A 72 18.07 -14.10 13.74
N GLY A 73 17.95 -15.41 13.59
CA GLY A 73 18.66 -16.19 12.59
C GLY A 73 17.71 -16.86 11.59
N SER A 74 18.07 -16.82 10.31
CA SER A 74 17.29 -17.41 9.22
C SER A 74 18.13 -18.39 8.39
N SER A 75 17.50 -19.51 8.02
CA SER A 75 18.12 -20.47 7.09
C SER A 75 18.21 -19.95 5.66
N ARG A 76 17.46 -18.88 5.33
CA ARG A 76 17.46 -18.22 4.02
C ARG A 76 18.68 -17.35 3.78
N MET A 77 19.49 -17.14 4.84
CA MET A 77 20.68 -16.32 4.81
C MET A 77 21.95 -17.14 4.50
N PRO A 78 22.97 -16.53 3.92
CA PRO A 78 24.24 -17.20 3.62
C PRO A 78 24.89 -17.84 4.86
N LYS A 79 25.66 -18.90 4.63
CA LYS A 79 26.43 -19.57 5.69
C LYS A 79 27.45 -18.58 6.28
N GLY A 80 27.42 -18.41 7.59
CA GLY A 80 28.29 -17.47 8.31
C GLY A 80 27.63 -16.12 8.62
N ASP A 81 26.51 -15.81 7.98
CA ASP A 81 25.82 -14.51 8.12
C ASP A 81 24.31 -14.67 8.41
N LYS A 82 23.97 -15.75 9.13
CA LYS A 82 22.57 -16.14 9.36
C LYS A 82 21.84 -15.28 10.37
N PHE A 83 22.54 -14.67 11.30
CA PHE A 83 21.96 -13.95 12.42
C PHE A 83 22.10 -12.44 12.27
N ARG A 84 21.06 -11.72 12.65
CA ARG A 84 20.99 -10.26 12.66
C ARG A 84 20.46 -9.77 13.99
N PHE A 85 20.89 -8.57 14.38
CA PHE A 85 20.47 -7.91 15.60
C PHE A 85 19.50 -6.77 15.28
N TYR A 86 18.34 -6.79 15.95
CA TYR A 86 17.27 -5.81 15.76
C TYR A 86 16.93 -5.18 17.12
N PRO A 87 17.51 -4.03 17.45
CA PRO A 87 17.19 -3.31 18.68
C PRO A 87 15.96 -2.41 18.48
N ALA A 88 15.27 -2.15 19.60
CA ALA A 88 14.25 -1.12 19.68
C ALA A 88 14.25 -0.49 21.08
N VAL A 89 13.95 0.80 21.14
CA VAL A 89 13.80 1.56 22.38
C VAL A 89 12.62 2.49 22.27
N SER A 90 11.86 2.62 23.35
CA SER A 90 10.83 3.66 23.50
C SER A 90 10.98 4.39 24.82
N LEU A 91 10.60 5.68 24.80
CA LEU A 91 10.61 6.56 25.94
C LEU A 91 9.22 7.19 26.06
N GLY A 92 8.69 7.24 27.26
CA GLY A 92 7.43 7.89 27.59
C GLY A 92 7.59 8.81 28.79
N TRP A 93 7.10 10.04 28.66
CA TRP A 93 7.04 11.01 29.75
C TRP A 93 5.60 11.44 29.96
N ILE A 94 5.03 11.08 31.10
CA ILE A 94 3.69 11.49 31.53
C ILE A 94 3.82 12.85 32.22
N ILE A 95 3.75 13.90 31.42
CA ILE A 95 3.95 15.30 31.83
C ILE A 95 2.88 15.74 32.83
N SER A 96 1.64 15.25 32.66
CA SER A 96 0.54 15.53 33.60
C SER A 96 0.75 14.95 35.01
N GLY A 97 1.69 13.99 35.15
CA GLY A 97 2.09 13.47 36.47
C GLY A 97 3.05 14.36 37.24
N GLU A 98 3.60 15.40 36.61
CA GLU A 98 4.53 16.33 37.25
C GLU A 98 3.82 17.31 38.18
N ASP A 99 4.52 17.76 39.22
CA ASP A 99 3.95 18.61 40.26
C ASP A 99 3.42 19.96 39.73
N PHE A 100 4.00 20.46 38.61
CA PHE A 100 3.57 21.70 37.98
C PHE A 100 2.27 21.59 37.13
N LEU A 101 1.82 20.37 36.77
CA LEU A 101 0.56 20.14 36.05
C LEU A 101 -0.46 19.31 36.82
N ARG A 102 -0.10 18.73 37.95
CA ARG A 102 -0.95 17.81 38.71
C ARG A 102 -2.32 18.41 39.09
N ASP A 103 -2.34 19.69 39.45
CA ASP A 103 -3.54 20.40 39.91
C ASP A 103 -4.14 21.26 38.77
N SER A 104 -3.86 20.96 37.53
CA SER A 104 -4.39 21.70 36.37
C SER A 104 -5.86 21.34 36.13
N ASP A 105 -6.72 22.33 36.05
CA ASP A 105 -8.12 22.15 35.63
C ASP A 105 -8.31 21.96 34.12
N VAL A 106 -7.25 22.16 33.34
CA VAL A 106 -7.27 22.09 31.88
C VAL A 106 -6.68 20.81 31.36
N VAL A 107 -5.57 20.31 31.95
CA VAL A 107 -4.80 19.18 31.52
C VAL A 107 -5.11 17.99 32.40
N ASP A 108 -5.97 17.06 31.93
CA ASP A 108 -6.29 15.84 32.65
C ASP A 108 -5.21 14.77 32.41
N PHE A 109 -4.69 14.70 31.20
CA PHE A 109 -3.61 13.79 30.80
C PHE A 109 -2.77 14.39 29.71
N LEU A 110 -1.45 14.28 29.82
CA LEU A 110 -0.49 14.67 28.79
C LEU A 110 0.73 13.77 28.84
N LYS A 111 0.99 13.05 27.74
CA LYS A 111 2.11 12.15 27.59
C LYS A 111 2.85 12.43 26.28
N LEU A 112 4.14 12.65 26.37
CA LEU A 112 5.05 12.66 25.24
C LEU A 112 5.71 11.28 25.13
N ARG A 113 5.77 10.73 23.91
CA ARG A 113 6.43 9.44 23.64
C ARG A 113 7.30 9.51 22.40
N GLY A 114 8.40 8.78 22.44
CA GLY A 114 9.28 8.64 21.30
C GLY A 114 9.78 7.21 21.20
N SER A 115 9.91 6.68 19.99
CA SER A 115 10.45 5.36 19.76
C SER A 115 11.36 5.30 18.55
N PHE A 116 12.34 4.42 18.63
CA PHE A 116 13.20 4.05 17.54
C PHE A 116 13.44 2.55 17.56
N GLY A 117 13.38 1.90 16.41
CA GLY A 117 13.62 0.46 16.33
C GLY A 117 13.98 -0.02 14.94
N ALA A 118 14.62 -1.19 14.92
CA ALA A 118 14.99 -1.91 13.71
C ALA A 118 14.16 -3.18 13.60
N THR A 119 13.65 -3.49 12.39
CA THR A 119 12.99 -4.76 12.07
C THR A 119 13.53 -5.34 10.79
N GLY A 120 13.61 -6.67 10.70
CA GLY A 120 14.07 -7.40 9.52
C GLY A 120 12.95 -8.19 8.86
N GLN A 121 13.01 -8.32 7.54
CA GLN A 121 12.10 -9.12 6.72
C GLN A 121 12.88 -9.98 5.74
N ASP A 122 12.65 -11.30 5.73
CA ASP A 122 13.33 -12.26 4.85
C ASP A 122 12.39 -13.24 4.13
N GLU A 123 11.08 -13.08 4.26
CA GLU A 123 10.11 -14.03 3.69
C GLU A 123 10.17 -14.14 2.16
N PHE A 124 10.62 -13.10 1.48
CA PHE A 124 10.78 -13.07 0.03
C PHE A 124 12.04 -13.81 -0.46
N LEU A 125 12.96 -14.19 0.44
CA LEU A 125 14.18 -14.93 0.07
C LEU A 125 13.90 -16.41 -0.11
N SER A 126 14.44 -17.03 -1.16
CA SER A 126 14.26 -18.43 -1.52
C SER A 126 15.57 -19.14 -1.77
N TYR A 127 16.56 -19.00 -0.86
CA TYR A 127 17.91 -19.55 -1.05
C TYR A 127 18.60 -19.04 -2.32
N ASP A 128 18.40 -17.76 -2.65
CA ASP A 128 18.87 -17.11 -3.87
C ASP A 128 20.40 -17.11 -4.03
N MET A 129 21.14 -17.43 -2.94
CA MET A 129 22.59 -17.61 -2.95
C MET A 129 23.06 -18.97 -3.53
N ASN A 130 22.14 -19.89 -3.82
CA ASN A 130 22.48 -21.20 -4.36
C ASN A 130 22.46 -21.20 -5.89
N VAL A 131 23.41 -21.92 -6.49
CA VAL A 131 23.35 -22.20 -7.93
C VAL A 131 22.10 -23.05 -8.22
N GLN A 132 21.36 -22.67 -9.24
CA GLN A 132 20.15 -23.35 -9.67
C GLN A 132 20.39 -24.01 -11.03
N PHE A 133 19.84 -25.21 -11.22
CA PHE A 133 19.80 -25.90 -12.49
C PHE A 133 18.34 -26.19 -12.86
N ASN A 134 17.96 -25.86 -14.08
CA ASN A 134 16.62 -26.10 -14.61
C ASN A 134 16.62 -27.48 -15.30
N GLY A 135 15.81 -28.41 -14.79
CA GLY A 135 15.78 -29.81 -15.22
C GLY A 135 15.02 -30.10 -16.51
N ALA A 136 14.61 -29.12 -17.26
CA ALA A 136 13.95 -29.27 -18.56
C ALA A 136 14.64 -28.43 -19.65
N GLY A 137 15.93 -28.22 -19.48
CA GLY A 137 16.75 -27.49 -20.44
C GLY A 137 16.83 -28.21 -21.79
N ASN A 138 17.67 -27.73 -22.66
CA ASN A 138 17.83 -28.18 -24.00
C ASN A 138 17.86 -29.74 -24.10
N SER A 139 16.97 -30.29 -24.90
CA SER A 139 16.95 -31.73 -25.20
C SER A 139 17.98 -32.04 -26.26
N TYR A 140 18.68 -33.12 -26.08
CA TYR A 140 19.73 -33.59 -27.01
C TYR A 140 19.30 -34.87 -27.70
N ILE A 141 19.61 -34.99 -28.98
CA ILE A 141 19.43 -36.20 -29.77
C ILE A 141 20.80 -36.64 -30.25
N PHE A 142 21.31 -37.76 -29.73
CA PHE A 142 22.64 -38.25 -30.09
C PHE A 142 22.60 -39.22 -31.26
N VAL A 143 21.75 -40.24 -31.21
CA VAL A 143 21.57 -41.24 -32.26
C VAL A 143 20.14 -41.76 -32.20
N ASN A 144 19.45 -41.78 -33.34
CA ASN A 144 18.04 -42.19 -33.41
C ASN A 144 17.10 -41.22 -32.65
N PRO A 145 15.79 -41.17 -32.90
CA PRO A 145 14.88 -40.13 -32.40
C PRO A 145 14.67 -40.15 -30.89
N THR A 146 15.57 -40.75 -30.11
CA THR A 146 15.49 -40.68 -28.63
C THR A 146 15.95 -39.32 -28.12
N VAL A 147 15.02 -38.62 -27.53
CA VAL A 147 15.27 -37.31 -26.91
C VAL A 147 15.78 -37.50 -25.48
N TYR A 148 16.96 -36.99 -25.19
CA TYR A 148 17.52 -36.99 -23.84
C TYR A 148 17.29 -35.61 -23.21
N PRO A 149 16.57 -35.54 -22.07
CA PRO A 149 16.38 -34.26 -21.37
C PRO A 149 17.73 -33.78 -20.80
N GLY A 150 18.06 -32.57 -21.11
CA GLY A 150 19.25 -31.90 -20.55
C GLY A 150 18.89 -31.05 -19.31
N ALA A 151 19.92 -30.48 -18.70
CA ALA A 151 19.78 -29.45 -17.69
C ALA A 151 20.45 -28.16 -18.20
N SER A 152 19.86 -27.03 -17.94
CA SER A 152 20.46 -25.72 -18.18
C SER A 152 20.78 -25.05 -16.83
N GLU A 153 21.85 -24.28 -16.80
CA GLU A 153 22.14 -23.41 -15.66
C GLU A 153 21.04 -22.35 -15.56
N GLY A 154 20.57 -22.11 -14.34
CA GLY A 154 19.61 -21.05 -14.04
C GLY A 154 20.29 -19.69 -13.88
N SER A 155 19.60 -18.75 -13.26
CA SER A 155 20.18 -17.45 -12.96
C SER A 155 21.40 -17.54 -12.06
N LEU A 156 22.32 -16.60 -12.21
CA LEU A 156 23.47 -16.49 -11.32
C LEU A 156 23.03 -16.40 -9.85
N PRO A 157 23.80 -17.00 -8.91
CA PRO A 157 23.51 -16.83 -7.48
C PRO A 157 23.54 -15.37 -7.08
N SER A 158 22.60 -14.96 -6.25
CA SER A 158 22.60 -13.60 -5.69
C SER A 158 23.75 -13.40 -4.73
N VAL A 159 24.44 -12.28 -4.88
CA VAL A 159 25.55 -11.88 -4.01
C VAL A 159 25.06 -10.84 -3.01
N GLY A 160 25.55 -10.92 -1.76
CA GLY A 160 25.18 -9.97 -0.73
C GLY A 160 23.73 -10.10 -0.26
N VAL A 161 23.18 -11.32 -0.31
CA VAL A 161 21.82 -11.62 0.18
C VAL A 161 21.68 -11.16 1.61
N GLN A 162 20.72 -10.27 1.85
CA GLN A 162 20.42 -9.67 3.16
C GLN A 162 18.92 -9.59 3.35
N PRO A 163 18.42 -9.65 4.60
CA PRO A 163 17.05 -9.33 4.90
C PRO A 163 16.81 -7.84 4.65
N GLU A 164 15.62 -7.48 4.25
CA GLU A 164 15.22 -6.08 4.29
C GLU A 164 15.33 -5.57 5.73
N LEU A 165 15.86 -4.38 5.88
CA LEU A 165 15.98 -3.70 7.16
C LEU A 165 15.10 -2.45 7.14
N ASP A 166 14.18 -2.37 8.09
CA ASP A 166 13.31 -1.21 8.29
C ASP A 166 13.65 -0.52 9.62
N LEU A 167 14.18 0.70 9.54
CA LEU A 167 14.45 1.57 10.68
C LEU A 167 13.23 2.48 10.88
N LYS A 168 12.54 2.28 12.00
CA LYS A 168 11.30 2.96 12.35
C LYS A 168 11.55 3.98 13.44
N SER A 169 11.05 5.20 13.24
CA SER A 169 11.08 6.28 14.23
C SER A 169 9.68 6.85 14.37
N CYS A 170 9.24 7.08 15.59
CA CYS A 170 7.96 7.70 15.88
C CYS A 170 8.11 8.68 17.05
N LEU A 171 7.43 9.84 16.92
CA LEU A 171 7.25 10.80 18.00
C LEU A 171 5.75 11.03 18.17
N GLY A 172 5.24 10.76 19.38
CA GLY A 172 3.82 10.81 19.67
C GLY A 172 3.48 11.69 20.85
N LEU A 173 2.30 12.27 20.80
CA LEU A 173 1.69 13.07 21.87
C LEU A 173 0.29 12.53 22.14
N ASP A 174 0.06 12.07 23.38
CA ASP A 174 -1.26 11.64 23.85
C ASP A 174 -1.77 12.67 24.88
N PHE A 175 -3.03 13.10 24.77
CA PHE A 175 -3.57 14.11 25.66
C PHE A 175 -5.05 13.94 25.95
N THR A 176 -5.44 14.43 27.11
CA THR A 176 -6.85 14.69 27.48
C THR A 176 -6.93 16.05 28.15
N PHE A 177 -7.80 16.91 27.62
CA PHE A 177 -8.04 18.25 28.12
C PHE A 177 -9.52 18.48 28.44
N PHE A 178 -9.80 19.35 29.41
CA PHE A 178 -11.15 19.81 29.75
C PHE A 178 -12.13 18.67 30.04
N LYS A 179 -11.65 17.52 30.53
CA LYS A 179 -12.46 16.31 30.84
C LYS A 179 -13.31 15.80 29.67
N GLY A 180 -12.98 16.18 28.43
CA GLY A 180 -13.79 15.82 27.25
C GLY A 180 -13.03 15.73 25.94
N LEU A 181 -11.98 16.53 25.74
CA LEU A 181 -11.13 16.48 24.56
C LEU A 181 -9.97 15.52 24.78
N SER A 182 -9.98 14.40 24.11
CA SER A 182 -8.84 13.46 24.07
C SER A 182 -8.29 13.31 22.66
N GLY A 183 -7.02 13.02 22.55
CA GLY A 183 -6.41 12.79 21.25
C GLY A 183 -5.02 12.20 21.33
N GLU A 184 -4.60 11.73 20.16
CA GLU A 184 -3.25 11.26 19.88
C GLU A 184 -2.77 11.84 18.55
N ILE A 185 -1.51 12.20 18.50
CA ILE A 185 -0.85 12.67 17.28
C ILE A 185 0.50 11.96 17.18
N ASP A 186 0.75 11.31 16.07
CA ASP A 186 1.98 10.60 15.78
C ASP A 186 2.66 11.15 14.52
N LEU A 187 3.94 11.43 14.64
CA LEU A 187 4.83 11.70 13.52
C LEU A 187 5.75 10.50 13.33
N PHE A 188 5.76 9.91 12.16
CA PHE A 188 6.59 8.75 11.89
C PHE A 188 7.51 8.94 10.68
N CYS A 189 8.63 8.24 10.73
CA CYS A 189 9.61 8.18 9.63
C CYS A 189 10.24 6.79 9.61
N ASN A 190 10.05 6.05 8.52
CA ASN A 190 10.53 4.70 8.33
C ASN A 190 11.49 4.67 7.13
N LYS A 191 12.71 4.19 7.34
CA LYS A 191 13.71 3.99 6.29
C LYS A 191 13.91 2.52 6.05
N ARG A 192 13.47 2.03 4.89
CA ARG A 192 13.69 0.66 4.48
C ARG A 192 14.87 0.56 3.54
N SER A 193 15.74 -0.41 3.76
CA SER A 193 16.95 -0.69 2.98
C SER A 193 17.07 -2.18 2.69
N ASN A 194 18.04 -2.55 1.84
CA ASN A 194 18.27 -3.91 1.38
C ASN A 194 17.04 -4.50 0.66
N ILE A 195 16.22 -3.65 0.05
CA ILE A 195 15.08 -4.11 -0.74
C ILE A 195 15.61 -4.82 -1.98
N ARG A 196 15.06 -6.01 -2.24
CA ARG A 196 15.37 -6.79 -3.43
C ARG A 196 14.96 -6.01 -4.68
N THR A 197 15.89 -5.84 -5.60
CA THR A 197 15.70 -5.21 -6.90
C THR A 197 16.18 -6.12 -8.00
N THR A 198 15.41 -6.23 -9.08
CA THR A 198 15.81 -7.04 -10.22
C THR A 198 16.82 -6.26 -11.07
N ALA A 199 18.01 -6.80 -11.20
CA ALA A 199 19.12 -6.15 -11.90
C ALA A 199 19.16 -6.55 -13.38
N THR A 200 18.05 -6.44 -14.10
CA THR A 200 17.88 -6.95 -15.48
C THR A 200 18.93 -6.42 -16.47
N ASN A 201 19.58 -5.31 -16.16
CA ASN A 201 20.45 -4.60 -17.11
C ASN A 201 21.92 -4.44 -16.66
N GLN A 202 22.33 -5.18 -15.63
CA GLN A 202 23.71 -5.11 -15.14
C GLN A 202 24.69 -6.03 -15.89
N LEU A 203 24.17 -6.99 -16.64
CA LEU A 203 24.99 -7.92 -17.44
C LEU A 203 24.52 -7.91 -18.89
N SER A 204 25.50 -8.10 -19.80
CA SER A 204 25.19 -8.23 -21.21
C SER A 204 24.44 -9.52 -21.49
N GLU A 205 23.39 -9.46 -22.31
CA GLU A 205 22.63 -10.61 -22.79
C GLU A 205 23.49 -11.65 -23.52
N VAL A 206 24.67 -11.25 -24.01
CA VAL A 206 25.67 -12.13 -24.63
C VAL A 206 26.13 -13.26 -23.68
N MET A 207 26.00 -13.07 -22.38
CA MET A 207 26.35 -14.12 -21.39
C MET A 207 25.38 -15.29 -21.42
N GLY A 208 24.17 -15.15 -21.93
CA GLY A 208 23.17 -16.23 -22.02
C GLY A 208 22.67 -16.77 -20.66
N ILE A 209 22.99 -16.10 -19.56
CA ILE A 209 22.61 -16.47 -18.20
C ILE A 209 21.78 -15.34 -17.60
N GLY A 210 20.68 -15.69 -16.91
CA GLY A 210 19.86 -14.72 -16.19
C GLY A 210 20.63 -14.03 -15.05
N VAL A 211 20.35 -12.76 -14.86
CA VAL A 211 20.96 -11.94 -13.80
C VAL A 211 20.35 -12.28 -12.46
N SER A 212 21.16 -12.30 -11.42
CA SER A 212 20.71 -12.39 -10.03
C SER A 212 20.16 -11.05 -9.53
N ASP A 213 19.27 -11.13 -8.54
CA ASP A 213 18.77 -9.92 -7.87
C ASP A 213 19.85 -9.23 -7.03
N SER A 214 19.71 -7.93 -6.88
CA SER A 214 20.48 -7.09 -5.98
C SER A 214 19.68 -6.74 -4.73
N PHE A 215 20.33 -6.42 -3.62
CA PHE A 215 19.74 -6.04 -2.35
C PHE A 215 20.13 -4.59 -1.98
N ASN A 216 19.91 -3.66 -2.89
CA ASN A 216 20.37 -2.28 -2.78
C ASN A 216 19.21 -1.26 -2.76
N GLY A 217 17.97 -1.70 -2.96
CA GLY A 217 16.81 -0.83 -2.94
C GLY A 217 16.64 -0.14 -1.59
N LYS A 218 16.22 1.12 -1.62
CA LYS A 218 15.96 1.94 -0.42
C LYS A 218 14.71 2.77 -0.63
N THR A 219 13.89 2.83 0.41
CA THR A 219 12.70 3.68 0.43
C THR A 219 12.59 4.41 1.76
N LEU A 220 12.01 5.58 1.71
CA LEU A 220 11.60 6.39 2.85
C LEU A 220 10.09 6.46 2.89
N ASN A 221 9.49 6.21 4.06
CA ASN A 221 8.06 6.42 4.29
C ASN A 221 7.90 7.31 5.52
N TYR A 222 7.15 8.41 5.40
CA TYR A 222 6.94 9.37 6.48
C TYR A 222 5.53 9.90 6.46
N GLY A 223 5.06 10.33 7.62
CA GLY A 223 3.71 10.82 7.71
C GLY A 223 3.30 11.30 9.09
N VAL A 224 2.02 11.59 9.19
CA VAL A 224 1.34 11.98 10.42
C VAL A 224 0.04 11.21 10.57
N GLU A 225 -0.20 10.73 11.77
CA GLU A 225 -1.46 10.11 12.16
C GLU A 225 -2.04 10.88 13.33
N SER A 226 -3.35 11.04 13.36
CA SER A 226 -4.04 11.73 14.44
C SER A 226 -5.44 11.17 14.63
N ALA A 227 -5.81 11.01 15.90
CA ALA A 227 -7.18 10.76 16.31
C ALA A 227 -7.56 11.78 17.39
N LEU A 228 -8.61 12.53 17.17
CA LEU A 228 -9.16 13.51 18.09
C LEU A 228 -10.58 13.13 18.45
N GLN A 229 -10.91 13.18 19.73
CA GLN A 229 -12.25 12.89 20.21
C GLN A 229 -12.68 13.96 21.23
N TRP A 230 -13.86 14.51 21.01
CA TRP A 230 -14.55 15.33 21.99
C TRP A 230 -15.82 14.60 22.42
N SER A 231 -16.00 14.43 23.73
CA SER A 231 -17.24 13.89 24.28
C SER A 231 -17.65 14.68 25.52
N HIS A 232 -18.92 15.01 25.60
CA HIS A 232 -19.46 15.72 26.75
C HIS A 232 -20.91 15.33 27.00
N THR A 233 -21.33 15.48 28.25
CA THR A 233 -22.69 15.19 28.68
C THR A 233 -23.27 16.41 29.39
N VAL A 234 -24.41 16.90 28.90
CA VAL A 234 -25.15 17.99 29.45
C VAL A 234 -26.53 17.46 29.86
N SER A 235 -26.74 17.26 31.17
CA SER A 235 -27.94 16.61 31.69
C SER A 235 -28.15 15.22 31.06
N ASP A 236 -29.26 15.01 30.36
CA ASP A 236 -29.60 13.75 29.68
C ASP A 236 -29.07 13.66 28.25
N PHE A 237 -28.41 14.71 27.78
CA PHE A 237 -27.89 14.77 26.41
C PHE A 237 -26.39 14.52 26.39
N ARG A 238 -25.99 13.47 25.70
CA ARG A 238 -24.58 13.12 25.44
C ARG A 238 -24.28 13.32 23.96
N TYR A 239 -23.15 13.94 23.69
CA TYR A 239 -22.62 14.01 22.32
C TYR A 239 -21.16 13.62 22.27
N SER A 240 -20.76 13.05 21.15
CA SER A 240 -19.38 12.70 20.86
C SER A 240 -19.03 13.00 19.41
N LEU A 241 -17.87 13.58 19.21
CA LEU A 241 -17.27 13.84 17.91
C LEU A 241 -15.91 13.14 17.89
N ARG A 242 -15.63 12.35 16.88
CA ARG A 242 -14.32 11.75 16.67
C ARG A 242 -13.85 12.00 15.24
N GLY A 243 -12.66 12.55 15.09
CA GLY A 243 -11.98 12.72 13.81
C GLY A 243 -10.71 11.89 13.79
N THR A 244 -10.42 11.25 12.67
CA THR A 244 -9.16 10.56 12.42
C THR A 244 -8.58 11.02 11.10
N VAL A 245 -7.25 11.19 11.06
CA VAL A 245 -6.50 11.55 9.85
C VAL A 245 -5.21 10.74 9.85
N SER A 246 -4.91 10.13 8.72
CA SER A 246 -3.62 9.48 8.48
C SER A 246 -3.10 9.94 7.13
N PHE A 247 -1.97 10.60 7.12
CA PHE A 247 -1.23 10.98 5.92
C PHE A 247 0.11 10.26 5.90
N ALA A 248 0.37 9.53 4.82
CA ALA A 248 1.61 8.82 4.62
C ALA A 248 2.10 8.99 3.18
N ARG A 249 3.37 9.34 3.01
CA ARG A 249 4.03 9.44 1.71
C ARG A 249 5.30 8.62 1.69
N SER A 250 5.43 7.84 0.64
CA SER A 250 6.66 7.11 0.35
C SER A 250 7.54 7.88 -0.64
N ARG A 251 8.84 7.56 -0.63
CA ARG A 251 9.80 8.03 -1.63
C ARG A 251 10.81 6.92 -1.90
N ILE A 252 11.12 6.71 -3.15
CA ILE A 252 12.17 5.78 -3.59
C ILE A 252 13.50 6.52 -3.52
N ASP A 253 14.39 6.08 -2.60
CA ASP A 253 15.71 6.69 -2.41
C ASP A 253 16.81 5.97 -3.19
N ASN A 254 16.62 4.69 -3.50
CA ASN A 254 17.50 3.91 -4.36
C ASN A 254 16.75 2.72 -4.97
N ILE A 255 16.99 2.44 -6.22
CA ILE A 255 16.49 1.28 -6.95
C ILE A 255 17.45 0.98 -8.11
N ALA A 256 17.54 -0.28 -8.54
CA ALA A 256 18.27 -0.63 -9.76
C ALA A 256 17.41 -0.22 -10.97
N GLU A 257 17.63 0.99 -11.49
CA GLU A 257 16.96 1.48 -12.69
C GLU A 257 17.83 1.27 -13.92
N GLU A 258 17.17 0.99 -15.04
CA GLU A 258 17.79 1.01 -16.34
C GLU A 258 18.19 2.42 -16.72
N TYR A 259 19.32 2.56 -17.39
CA TYR A 259 19.71 3.86 -17.94
C TYR A 259 18.69 4.31 -18.99
N THR A 260 18.15 5.49 -18.79
CA THR A 260 17.29 6.17 -19.75
C THR A 260 17.86 7.54 -20.06
N PRO A 261 17.73 8.04 -21.31
CA PRO A 261 18.30 9.34 -21.69
C PRO A 261 17.58 10.54 -21.06
N TYR A 262 16.35 10.33 -20.53
CA TYR A 262 15.49 11.43 -20.08
C TYR A 262 15.15 11.31 -18.60
N SER A 263 15.25 12.44 -17.88
CA SER A 263 15.05 12.49 -16.43
C SER A 263 13.60 12.17 -15.99
N TYR A 264 12.61 12.42 -16.85
CA TYR A 264 11.19 12.14 -16.55
C TYR A 264 10.84 10.64 -16.61
N MET A 265 11.74 9.79 -17.09
CA MET A 265 11.60 8.35 -17.14
C MET A 265 12.11 7.65 -15.87
N TYR A 266 12.78 8.36 -14.96
CA TYR A 266 13.26 7.78 -13.71
C TYR A 266 12.20 7.79 -12.61
N GLN A 267 12.15 6.69 -11.85
CA GLN A 267 11.28 6.53 -10.70
C GLN A 267 11.93 7.05 -9.39
N LEU A 268 13.24 7.23 -9.40
CA LEU A 268 14.01 7.70 -8.25
C LEU A 268 13.47 9.05 -7.74
N GLY A 269 13.24 9.14 -6.43
CA GLY A 269 12.71 10.34 -5.79
C GLY A 269 11.17 10.44 -5.78
N LEU A 270 10.47 9.55 -6.48
CA LEU A 270 9.00 9.54 -6.57
C LEU A 270 8.37 8.62 -5.52
N PRO A 271 7.06 8.77 -5.24
CA PRO A 271 6.31 7.82 -4.42
C PRO A 271 6.28 6.42 -5.04
N ILE A 272 6.24 5.39 -4.19
CA ILE A 272 6.03 4.01 -4.63
C ILE A 272 4.65 3.91 -5.29
N GLY A 273 4.57 3.22 -6.45
CA GLY A 273 3.34 3.10 -7.22
C GLY A 273 2.99 4.35 -8.02
N SER A 274 3.96 5.25 -8.26
CA SER A 274 3.81 6.33 -9.24
C SER A 274 3.51 5.75 -10.62
N PHE A 275 2.59 6.38 -11.33
CA PHE A 275 2.16 5.92 -12.64
C PHE A 275 3.20 6.20 -13.73
N TYR A 276 3.47 5.20 -14.54
CA TYR A 276 4.31 5.34 -15.73
C TYR A 276 3.44 5.22 -16.98
N GLY A 277 3.35 6.29 -17.77
CA GLY A 277 2.48 6.31 -18.93
C GLY A 277 2.68 7.56 -19.78
N LEU A 278 2.10 7.51 -20.99
CA LEU A 278 2.08 8.62 -21.93
C LEU A 278 1.22 9.78 -21.42
N VAL A 279 1.44 10.96 -21.98
CA VAL A 279 0.61 12.13 -21.73
C VAL A 279 -0.31 12.33 -22.91
N ALA A 280 -1.60 12.02 -22.74
CA ALA A 280 -2.62 12.30 -23.73
C ALA A 280 -2.88 13.82 -23.79
N ASP A 281 -2.90 14.36 -24.98
CA ASP A 281 -3.08 15.79 -25.30
C ASP A 281 -4.39 16.01 -26.09
N GLY A 282 -5.36 15.11 -25.91
CA GLY A 282 -6.64 15.09 -26.61
C GLY A 282 -6.70 14.04 -27.71
N PHE A 283 -7.46 14.33 -28.75
CA PHE A 283 -7.66 13.42 -29.87
C PHE A 283 -7.23 14.07 -31.17
N TYR A 284 -6.73 13.27 -32.11
CA TYR A 284 -6.49 13.73 -33.45
C TYR A 284 -7.79 14.25 -34.11
N GLN A 285 -7.71 15.42 -34.75
CA GLN A 285 -8.84 16.03 -35.43
C GLN A 285 -8.76 15.77 -36.94
N ASN A 286 -9.85 16.03 -37.67
CA ASN A 286 -9.84 15.88 -39.15
C ASN A 286 -8.77 16.77 -39.81
N GLU A 287 -8.51 17.93 -39.22
CA GLU A 287 -7.54 18.91 -39.68
C GLU A 287 -6.08 18.46 -39.51
N ASP A 288 -5.83 17.45 -38.68
CA ASP A 288 -4.50 16.86 -38.49
C ASP A 288 -4.10 15.95 -39.67
N PHE A 289 -5.00 15.67 -40.61
CA PHE A 289 -4.77 14.75 -41.74
C PHE A 289 -4.91 15.42 -43.08
N GLY A 290 -4.09 14.99 -44.04
CA GLY A 290 -4.17 15.38 -45.42
C GLY A 290 -5.33 14.69 -46.16
N ALA A 291 -5.59 15.12 -47.40
CA ALA A 291 -6.62 14.50 -48.25
C ALA A 291 -6.32 13.04 -48.62
N ASP A 292 -5.11 12.59 -48.42
CA ASP A 292 -4.67 11.18 -48.57
C ASP A 292 -4.87 10.35 -47.31
N GLY A 293 -5.42 10.95 -46.23
CA GLY A 293 -5.64 10.30 -44.93
C GLY A 293 -4.38 10.11 -44.10
N ARG A 294 -3.27 10.71 -44.50
CA ARG A 294 -2.02 10.68 -43.73
C ARG A 294 -1.90 11.86 -42.79
N LEU A 295 -1.23 11.65 -41.66
CA LEU A 295 -0.91 12.71 -40.72
C LEU A 295 -0.10 13.82 -41.43
N LEU A 296 -0.44 15.08 -41.17
CA LEU A 296 0.23 16.23 -41.79
C LEU A 296 1.70 16.29 -41.37
N GLU A 297 2.55 16.78 -42.29
CA GLU A 297 3.94 17.08 -41.99
C GLU A 297 4.04 18.11 -40.85
N GLY A 298 4.96 17.87 -39.92
CA GLY A 298 5.16 18.72 -38.74
C GLY A 298 4.40 18.26 -37.50
N LEU A 299 3.52 17.25 -37.61
CA LEU A 299 2.98 16.56 -36.42
C LEU A 299 3.84 15.32 -36.09
N PRO A 300 4.04 15.03 -34.79
CA PRO A 300 4.80 13.85 -34.37
C PRO A 300 4.22 12.57 -34.96
N GLN A 301 5.05 11.72 -35.51
CA GLN A 301 4.66 10.44 -36.10
C GLN A 301 4.47 9.39 -35.00
N ASN A 302 3.32 8.72 -35.00
CA ASN A 302 3.03 7.69 -34.02
C ASN A 302 3.60 6.33 -34.44
N THR A 303 4.39 5.70 -33.58
CA THR A 303 5.02 4.39 -33.87
C THR A 303 4.21 3.20 -33.34
N PHE A 304 3.25 3.43 -32.44
CA PHE A 304 2.46 2.35 -31.84
C PHE A 304 1.37 1.81 -32.77
N ALA A 305 0.76 2.69 -33.58
CA ALA A 305 -0.26 2.30 -34.56
C ALA A 305 -0.45 3.39 -35.62
N SER A 306 -1.09 3.03 -36.73
CA SER A 306 -1.61 4.00 -37.70
C SER A 306 -2.82 4.70 -37.08
N VAL A 307 -2.72 6.00 -36.90
CA VAL A 307 -3.75 6.82 -36.27
C VAL A 307 -4.73 7.42 -37.27
N GLN A 308 -5.94 7.72 -36.80
CA GLN A 308 -7.02 8.33 -37.57
C GLN A 308 -7.69 9.42 -36.72
N PRO A 309 -8.54 10.31 -37.32
CA PRO A 309 -9.30 11.27 -36.53
C PRO A 309 -10.10 10.59 -35.42
N GLY A 310 -10.02 11.13 -34.22
CA GLY A 310 -10.64 10.60 -33.00
C GLY A 310 -9.80 9.59 -32.24
N ASP A 311 -8.63 9.22 -32.71
CA ASP A 311 -7.64 8.46 -31.93
C ASP A 311 -6.90 9.36 -30.94
N VAL A 312 -6.39 8.75 -29.85
CA VAL A 312 -5.66 9.50 -28.82
C VAL A 312 -4.38 10.10 -29.38
N LYS A 313 -4.20 11.40 -29.17
CA LYS A 313 -3.01 12.16 -29.51
C LYS A 313 -2.13 12.26 -28.27
N TYR A 314 -0.92 11.74 -28.36
CA TYR A 314 0.06 11.81 -27.28
C TYR A 314 1.05 12.94 -27.50
N ARG A 315 1.62 13.40 -26.39
CA ARG A 315 2.63 14.46 -26.39
C ARG A 315 4.01 13.88 -26.64
N ASP A 316 4.71 14.43 -27.61
CA ASP A 316 6.13 14.25 -27.83
C ASP A 316 6.89 15.01 -26.72
N LEU A 317 7.45 14.26 -25.76
CA LEU A 317 8.10 14.83 -24.58
C LEU A 317 9.56 15.19 -24.82
N ASN A 318 10.23 14.49 -25.74
CA ASN A 318 11.62 14.72 -26.09
C ASN A 318 11.80 15.66 -27.30
N ASN A 319 10.70 15.99 -28.02
CA ASN A 319 10.62 16.84 -29.19
C ASN A 319 11.47 16.31 -30.38
N ASP A 320 11.50 14.99 -30.57
CA ASP A 320 12.19 14.37 -31.72
C ASP A 320 11.30 14.16 -32.94
N GLY A 321 9.99 14.48 -32.82
CA GLY A 321 8.99 14.34 -33.87
C GLY A 321 8.41 12.93 -34.00
N ILE A 322 8.64 12.06 -33.01
CA ILE A 322 8.17 10.67 -32.97
C ILE A 322 7.52 10.43 -31.63
N ILE A 323 6.35 9.75 -31.61
CA ILE A 323 5.73 9.26 -30.40
C ILE A 323 6.13 7.81 -30.24
N ASP A 324 6.93 7.52 -29.22
CA ASP A 324 7.45 6.19 -28.94
C ASP A 324 7.64 5.92 -27.42
N ASN A 325 8.42 4.88 -27.07
CA ASN A 325 8.69 4.54 -25.68
C ASN A 325 9.46 5.61 -24.90
N TYR A 326 10.10 6.56 -25.57
CA TYR A 326 10.80 7.66 -24.91
C TYR A 326 9.88 8.79 -24.47
N ASP A 327 8.57 8.75 -24.82
CA ASP A 327 7.56 9.71 -24.37
C ASP A 327 6.80 9.25 -23.11
N TYR A 328 7.11 8.07 -22.62
CA TYR A 328 6.59 7.62 -21.31
C TYR A 328 7.26 8.38 -20.18
N ARG A 329 6.47 8.78 -19.20
CA ARG A 329 6.94 9.47 -18.01
C ARG A 329 6.29 8.97 -16.73
N TYR A 330 6.99 9.13 -15.62
CA TYR A 330 6.39 8.96 -14.32
C TYR A 330 5.53 10.16 -13.92
N GLN A 331 4.40 9.89 -13.25
CA GLN A 331 3.48 10.89 -12.72
C GLN A 331 3.39 10.74 -11.20
N LEU A 332 3.29 11.88 -10.50
CA LEU A 332 3.44 11.96 -9.04
C LEU A 332 2.31 11.31 -8.23
N LYS A 333 1.12 11.09 -8.80
CA LYS A 333 -0.01 10.52 -8.05
C LYS A 333 0.14 9.00 -7.93
N PRO A 334 0.27 8.45 -6.71
CA PRO A 334 0.36 7.02 -6.51
C PRO A 334 -1.01 6.33 -6.67
N LEU A 335 -0.99 5.02 -6.89
CA LEU A 335 -2.19 4.19 -6.93
C LEU A 335 -2.85 4.09 -5.55
N LEU A 336 -2.04 3.96 -4.49
CA LEU A 336 -2.54 3.91 -3.12
C LEU A 336 -2.77 5.31 -2.57
N PRO A 337 -3.88 5.55 -1.84
CA PRO A 337 -4.14 6.83 -1.21
C PRO A 337 -3.04 7.24 -0.22
N GLU A 338 -2.62 8.50 -0.25
CA GLU A 338 -1.71 9.06 0.74
C GLU A 338 -2.43 9.66 1.95
N LEU A 339 -3.71 10.00 1.81
CA LEU A 339 -4.52 10.59 2.87
C LEU A 339 -5.78 9.76 3.11
N TYR A 340 -5.94 9.30 4.34
CA TYR A 340 -7.15 8.68 4.87
C TYR A 340 -7.73 9.57 5.95
N TYR A 341 -9.05 9.74 5.96
CA TYR A 341 -9.73 10.50 7.01
C TYR A 341 -11.09 9.90 7.34
N GLY A 342 -11.47 10.06 8.59
CA GLY A 342 -12.76 9.60 9.09
C GLY A 342 -13.35 10.57 10.09
N PHE A 343 -14.66 10.62 10.17
CA PHE A 343 -15.41 11.42 11.12
C PHE A 343 -16.60 10.63 11.65
N ASN A 344 -16.73 10.61 12.97
CA ASN A 344 -17.85 9.97 13.65
C ASN A 344 -18.58 10.98 14.53
N LEU A 345 -19.91 11.02 14.40
CA LEU A 345 -20.82 11.82 15.22
C LEU A 345 -21.74 10.90 16.01
N GLY A 346 -21.68 10.95 17.33
CA GLY A 346 -22.58 10.25 18.23
C GLY A 346 -23.42 11.24 19.03
N LEU A 347 -24.73 11.02 19.08
CA LEU A 347 -25.70 11.80 19.88
C LEU A 347 -26.56 10.82 20.67
N GLU A 348 -26.82 11.11 21.93
CA GLU A 348 -27.75 10.31 22.76
C GLU A 348 -28.57 11.22 23.68
N TRP A 349 -29.87 10.99 23.69
CA TRP A 349 -30.81 11.71 24.53
C TRP A 349 -31.91 10.79 25.02
N LYS A 350 -31.99 10.59 26.34
CA LYS A 350 -33.04 9.78 27.01
C LYS A 350 -33.27 8.41 26.38
N GLY A 351 -32.19 7.74 25.99
CA GLY A 351 -32.22 6.40 25.37
C GLY A 351 -32.38 6.40 23.85
N LEU A 352 -32.73 7.51 23.22
CA LEU A 352 -32.65 7.68 21.77
C LEU A 352 -31.20 8.04 21.39
N GLY A 353 -30.61 7.26 20.50
CA GLY A 353 -29.25 7.46 20.03
C GLY A 353 -29.16 7.56 18.52
N PHE A 354 -28.16 8.31 18.08
CA PHE A 354 -27.81 8.53 16.69
C PHE A 354 -26.29 8.42 16.53
N ASN A 355 -25.82 7.57 15.61
CA ASN A 355 -24.42 7.48 15.23
C ASN A 355 -24.29 7.64 13.72
N ALA A 356 -23.36 8.46 13.29
CA ALA A 356 -23.05 8.66 11.88
C ALA A 356 -21.53 8.56 11.66
N LEU A 357 -21.13 7.66 10.75
CA LEU A 357 -19.73 7.47 10.37
C LEU A 357 -19.51 7.92 8.93
N PHE A 358 -18.56 8.80 8.75
CA PHE A 358 -18.06 9.25 7.45
C PHE A 358 -16.62 8.82 7.26
N GLN A 359 -16.25 8.47 6.04
CA GLN A 359 -14.91 8.06 5.69
C GLN A 359 -14.55 8.55 4.30
N GLY A 360 -13.29 8.89 4.10
CA GLY A 360 -12.81 9.26 2.78
C GLY A 360 -11.32 9.04 2.63
N VAL A 361 -10.89 9.12 1.38
CA VAL A 361 -9.49 9.11 0.99
C VAL A 361 -9.22 10.26 0.03
N ALA A 362 -7.96 10.67 -0.05
CA ALA A 362 -7.50 11.64 -1.03
C ALA A 362 -6.08 11.33 -1.47
N SER A 363 -5.60 12.02 -2.50
CA SER A 363 -4.30 11.78 -3.11
C SER A 363 -4.15 10.33 -3.59
N ALA A 364 -5.17 9.83 -4.28
CA ALA A 364 -5.22 8.51 -4.90
C ALA A 364 -5.50 8.62 -6.39
N ARG A 365 -5.11 7.60 -7.12
CA ARG A 365 -5.41 7.43 -8.53
C ARG A 365 -6.00 6.04 -8.76
N ILE A 366 -6.91 5.95 -9.72
CA ILE A 366 -7.45 4.68 -10.20
C ILE A 366 -7.19 4.57 -11.70
N GLU A 367 -6.75 3.41 -12.15
CA GLU A 367 -6.55 3.10 -13.56
C GLU A 367 -7.83 2.51 -14.15
N THR A 368 -8.21 2.98 -15.33
CA THR A 368 -9.41 2.56 -16.04
C THR A 368 -9.11 1.95 -17.41
N SER A 369 -7.84 1.64 -17.67
CA SER A 369 -7.37 1.08 -18.95
C SER A 369 -7.62 -0.42 -19.13
N LEU A 370 -8.29 -1.10 -18.18
CA LEU A 370 -8.52 -2.53 -18.22
C LEU A 370 -9.36 -2.95 -19.44
N ALA A 371 -8.71 -3.61 -20.39
CA ALA A 371 -9.27 -3.99 -21.67
C ALA A 371 -10.56 -4.79 -21.56
N SER A 372 -10.65 -5.70 -20.59
CA SER A 372 -11.82 -6.57 -20.42
C SER A 372 -13.09 -5.87 -19.92
N VAL A 373 -12.95 -4.66 -19.36
CA VAL A 373 -14.05 -3.95 -18.67
C VAL A 373 -14.36 -2.60 -19.29
N TYR A 374 -13.33 -1.82 -19.62
CA TYR A 374 -13.50 -0.41 -20.00
C TYR A 374 -13.31 -0.14 -21.49
N GLN A 375 -12.62 -1.03 -22.22
CA GLN A 375 -12.46 -0.86 -23.67
C GLN A 375 -13.72 -1.30 -24.39
N PRO A 376 -14.44 -0.38 -25.04
CA PRO A 376 -15.63 -0.74 -25.78
C PRO A 376 -15.26 -1.59 -27.01
N LEU A 377 -16.11 -2.54 -27.34
CA LEU A 377 -15.98 -3.43 -28.50
C LEU A 377 -14.66 -4.23 -28.54
N TYR A 378 -13.96 -4.35 -27.40
CA TYR A 378 -12.68 -5.06 -27.30
C TYR A 378 -12.79 -6.47 -27.90
N ALA A 379 -11.83 -6.79 -28.78
CA ALA A 379 -11.75 -8.08 -29.50
C ALA A 379 -13.04 -8.44 -30.30
N GLY A 380 -13.93 -7.48 -30.53
CA GLY A 380 -15.19 -7.68 -31.25
C GLY A 380 -16.28 -8.41 -30.45
N ASP A 381 -16.04 -8.73 -29.18
CA ASP A 381 -16.95 -9.52 -28.34
C ASP A 381 -17.48 -8.77 -27.08
N LYS A 382 -17.05 -7.52 -26.86
CA LYS A 382 -17.47 -6.69 -25.73
C LYS A 382 -18.56 -5.68 -26.12
N ASN A 383 -19.43 -5.39 -25.15
CA ASN A 383 -20.42 -4.33 -25.28
C ASN A 383 -19.81 -2.95 -25.00
N ILE A 384 -20.60 -1.92 -25.27
CA ILE A 384 -20.29 -0.54 -24.94
C ILE A 384 -21.10 -0.16 -23.69
N SER A 385 -20.45 0.48 -22.70
CA SER A 385 -21.17 1.06 -21.57
C SER A 385 -21.95 2.31 -22.01
N SER A 386 -23.08 2.59 -21.37
CA SER A 386 -23.86 3.82 -21.62
C SER A 386 -23.01 5.07 -21.38
N HIS A 387 -22.17 5.04 -20.35
CA HIS A 387 -21.25 6.12 -20.00
C HIS A 387 -20.27 6.46 -21.14
N TYR A 388 -19.77 5.45 -21.86
CA TYR A 388 -18.89 5.68 -23.02
C TYR A 388 -19.66 6.30 -24.18
N LEU A 389 -20.89 5.84 -24.45
CA LEU A 389 -21.76 6.36 -25.51
C LEU A 389 -22.18 7.82 -25.31
N GLU A 390 -22.18 8.30 -24.07
CA GLU A 390 -22.56 9.67 -23.74
C GLU A 390 -21.49 10.70 -24.14
N SER A 391 -20.24 10.31 -24.31
CA SER A 391 -19.13 11.26 -24.50
C SER A 391 -17.91 10.67 -25.20
N TYR A 392 -18.09 9.96 -26.30
CA TYR A 392 -16.96 9.58 -27.16
C TYR A 392 -16.76 10.59 -28.31
N TRP A 393 -15.56 10.64 -28.84
CA TRP A 393 -15.25 11.51 -29.95
C TRP A 393 -16.04 11.16 -31.21
N THR A 394 -16.62 12.17 -31.83
CA THR A 394 -17.23 12.11 -33.17
C THR A 394 -16.84 13.36 -33.96
N ALA A 395 -16.96 13.33 -35.29
CA ALA A 395 -16.70 14.51 -36.11
C ALA A 395 -17.66 15.69 -35.79
N SER A 396 -18.82 15.42 -35.21
CA SER A 396 -19.79 16.44 -34.75
C SER A 396 -19.57 16.87 -33.30
N ASP A 397 -18.89 16.05 -32.48
CA ASP A 397 -18.49 16.36 -31.10
C ASP A 397 -17.02 15.97 -30.88
N PRO A 398 -16.09 16.84 -31.33
CA PRO A 398 -14.65 16.55 -31.24
C PRO A 398 -14.07 16.74 -29.83
N GLN A 399 -14.88 17.14 -28.85
CA GLN A 399 -14.50 17.35 -27.46
C GLN A 399 -14.96 16.19 -26.55
N GLY A 400 -15.36 15.07 -27.13
CA GLY A 400 -15.72 13.87 -26.37
C GLY A 400 -14.62 13.48 -25.37
N ARG A 401 -15.01 12.82 -24.27
CA ARG A 401 -14.08 12.37 -23.23
C ARG A 401 -13.27 11.15 -23.65
N TYR A 402 -13.84 10.31 -24.50
CA TYR A 402 -13.26 9.04 -24.92
C TYR A 402 -12.91 9.04 -26.40
N PRO A 403 -11.94 8.23 -26.83
CA PRO A 403 -11.59 8.14 -28.25
C PRO A 403 -12.76 7.60 -29.08
N ARG A 404 -12.64 7.72 -30.40
CA ARG A 404 -13.62 7.19 -31.36
C ARG A 404 -13.88 5.70 -31.12
N LEU A 405 -15.09 5.26 -31.39
CA LEU A 405 -15.45 3.86 -31.39
C LEU A 405 -14.93 3.14 -32.64
N THR A 406 -14.41 1.94 -32.46
CA THR A 406 -13.95 1.08 -33.56
C THR A 406 -14.07 -0.39 -33.16
N THR A 407 -14.40 -1.23 -34.16
CA THR A 407 -14.33 -2.69 -34.04
C THR A 407 -12.98 -3.25 -34.46
N MET A 408 -12.10 -2.40 -35.01
CA MET A 408 -10.73 -2.77 -35.38
C MET A 408 -9.85 -2.70 -34.16
N ASP A 409 -8.81 -3.52 -34.12
CA ASP A 409 -7.80 -3.41 -33.11
C ASP A 409 -7.12 -2.05 -33.18
N ASN A 410 -7.08 -1.35 -32.07
CA ASN A 410 -6.50 -0.02 -31.92
C ASN A 410 -5.72 0.08 -30.60
N ALA A 411 -4.52 -0.48 -30.61
CA ALA A 411 -3.66 -0.45 -29.44
C ALA A 411 -3.34 0.98 -28.98
N ASN A 412 -3.23 1.95 -29.92
CA ASN A 412 -2.91 3.34 -29.59
C ASN A 412 -3.88 3.95 -28.57
N ASN A 413 -5.18 3.71 -28.71
CA ASN A 413 -6.18 4.36 -27.87
C ASN A 413 -6.19 3.87 -26.42
N TYR A 414 -5.54 2.73 -26.15
CA TYR A 414 -5.58 2.06 -24.86
C TYR A 414 -4.20 1.88 -24.23
N LEU A 415 -3.19 2.62 -24.71
CA LEU A 415 -1.90 2.69 -24.05
C LEU A 415 -2.02 3.35 -22.68
N ASP A 416 -1.18 2.90 -21.77
CA ASP A 416 -1.10 3.49 -20.43
C ASP A 416 -0.84 4.99 -20.52
N SER A 417 -1.81 5.78 -20.11
CA SER A 417 -1.77 7.23 -20.20
C SER A 417 -2.65 7.90 -19.14
N ASN A 418 -2.46 9.21 -18.97
CA ASN A 418 -3.31 9.99 -18.06
C ASN A 418 -4.78 10.04 -18.51
N LEU A 419 -5.12 9.69 -19.74
CA LEU A 419 -6.51 9.56 -20.20
C LEU A 419 -7.27 8.48 -19.44
N TRP A 420 -6.60 7.37 -19.15
CA TRP A 420 -7.16 6.20 -18.47
C TRP A 420 -6.88 6.20 -16.97
N THR A 421 -6.65 7.37 -16.39
CA THR A 421 -6.47 7.53 -14.95
C THR A 421 -7.50 8.50 -14.39
N GLU A 422 -8.17 8.09 -13.34
CA GLU A 422 -9.17 8.88 -12.63
C GLU A 422 -8.66 9.29 -11.25
N ASN A 423 -9.26 10.36 -10.71
CA ASN A 423 -9.03 10.73 -9.33
C ASN A 423 -9.76 9.77 -8.39
N GLY A 424 -9.01 8.98 -7.63
CA GLY A 424 -9.54 8.00 -6.68
C GLY A 424 -10.01 8.59 -5.35
N ALA A 425 -10.03 9.91 -5.19
CA ALA A 425 -10.51 10.54 -3.96
C ALA A 425 -12.03 10.37 -3.82
N PHE A 426 -12.47 10.05 -2.60
CA PHE A 426 -13.88 9.94 -2.28
C PHE A 426 -14.19 10.39 -0.85
N PHE A 427 -15.45 10.69 -0.61
CA PHE A 427 -16.05 10.88 0.71
C PHE A 427 -17.35 10.10 0.79
N LYS A 428 -17.47 9.18 1.75
CA LYS A 428 -18.63 8.31 1.92
C LYS A 428 -19.33 8.51 3.25
N PHE A 429 -20.65 8.52 3.24
CA PHE A 429 -21.45 8.31 4.44
C PHE A 429 -21.55 6.79 4.65
N ARG A 430 -20.64 6.28 5.50
CA ARG A 430 -20.36 4.85 5.63
C ARG A 430 -21.42 4.12 6.44
N GLU A 431 -21.85 4.71 7.56
CA GLU A 431 -22.81 4.08 8.44
C GLU A 431 -23.69 5.11 9.14
N LEU A 432 -24.97 4.80 9.23
CA LEU A 432 -25.93 5.46 10.07
C LEU A 432 -26.55 4.42 11.00
N GLU A 433 -26.54 4.68 12.30
CA GLU A 433 -27.31 3.94 13.28
C GLU A 433 -28.24 4.90 14.03
N ILE A 434 -29.53 4.57 14.07
CA ILE A 434 -30.51 5.21 14.95
C ILE A 434 -31.03 4.12 15.85
N TYR A 435 -30.94 4.34 17.16
CA TYR A 435 -31.37 3.32 18.13
C TYR A 435 -32.17 3.92 19.27
N TYR A 436 -32.99 3.07 19.88
CA TYR A 436 -33.71 3.41 21.11
C TYR A 436 -33.53 2.32 22.14
N ASN A 437 -32.97 2.68 23.28
CA ASN A 437 -32.87 1.82 24.47
C ASN A 437 -34.17 1.99 25.27
N LEU A 438 -34.95 0.90 25.40
CA LEU A 438 -36.18 0.97 26.14
C LEU A 438 -35.94 1.21 27.64
N PRO A 439 -36.70 2.12 28.25
CA PRO A 439 -36.56 2.40 29.67
C PRO A 439 -36.79 1.14 30.55
N GLN A 440 -36.02 1.01 31.62
CA GLN A 440 -36.10 -0.11 32.56
C GLN A 440 -37.51 -0.39 33.07
N LYS A 441 -38.35 0.66 33.21
CA LYS A 441 -39.75 0.53 33.62
C LYS A 441 -40.59 -0.35 32.68
N LEU A 442 -40.29 -0.35 31.40
CA LEU A 442 -41.01 -1.12 30.37
C LEU A 442 -40.51 -2.56 30.26
N ILE A 443 -39.22 -2.80 30.50
CA ILE A 443 -38.59 -4.11 30.25
C ILE A 443 -38.51 -4.99 31.52
N ARG A 444 -38.55 -4.40 32.71
CA ARG A 444 -38.54 -5.11 33.99
C ARG A 444 -39.62 -6.17 34.15
N PRO A 445 -40.89 -5.92 33.74
CA PRO A 445 -41.92 -6.96 33.77
C PRO A 445 -41.62 -8.15 32.88
N LEU A 446 -40.84 -7.95 31.80
CA LEU A 446 -40.41 -8.99 30.87
C LEU A 446 -39.19 -9.78 31.37
N ARG A 447 -38.68 -9.46 32.57
CA ARG A 447 -37.45 -10.03 33.16
C ARG A 447 -36.21 -9.86 32.24
N MET A 448 -36.15 -8.78 31.50
CA MET A 448 -35.04 -8.43 30.60
C MET A 448 -34.23 -7.26 31.20
N GLU A 449 -32.94 -7.29 30.99
CA GLU A 449 -32.01 -6.25 31.49
C GLU A 449 -31.88 -5.09 30.51
N ASN A 450 -31.89 -5.38 29.22
CA ASN A 450 -31.79 -4.36 28.17
C ASN A 450 -32.53 -4.80 26.92
N ILE A 451 -33.28 -3.89 26.30
CA ILE A 451 -33.83 -4.03 24.96
C ILE A 451 -33.45 -2.78 24.17
N ARG A 452 -32.74 -2.99 23.08
CA ARG A 452 -32.40 -1.96 22.12
C ARG A 452 -33.05 -2.27 20.78
N ILE A 453 -33.75 -1.31 20.22
CA ILE A 453 -34.27 -1.36 18.85
C ILE A 453 -33.36 -0.45 18.02
N CYS A 454 -32.82 -0.93 16.92
CA CYS A 454 -31.95 -0.13 16.07
C CYS A 454 -32.29 -0.27 14.60
N PHE A 455 -32.09 0.82 13.87
CA PHE A 455 -32.09 0.88 12.41
C PHE A 455 -30.65 1.21 11.99
N ARG A 456 -30.10 0.43 11.05
CA ARG A 456 -28.77 0.65 10.48
C ARG A 456 -28.83 0.76 8.98
N GLY A 457 -28.13 1.74 8.44
CA GLY A 457 -27.90 1.92 7.02
C GLY A 457 -26.40 1.94 6.74
N HIS A 458 -25.97 1.30 5.66
CA HIS A 458 -24.58 1.26 5.25
C HIS A 458 -24.41 1.83 3.83
N ASN A 459 -23.29 2.52 3.58
CA ASN A 459 -22.93 3.09 2.28
C ASN A 459 -24.05 3.96 1.68
N LEU A 460 -24.60 4.87 2.48
CA LEU A 460 -25.77 5.66 2.14
C LEU A 460 -25.51 6.70 1.06
N PHE A 461 -24.28 7.18 0.95
CA PHE A 461 -23.90 8.24 0.02
C PHE A 461 -22.40 8.17 -0.29
N SER A 462 -22.04 8.40 -1.56
CA SER A 462 -20.68 8.58 -2.03
C SER A 462 -20.57 9.88 -2.82
N ALA A 463 -19.56 10.69 -2.48
CA ALA A 463 -19.13 11.84 -3.27
C ALA A 463 -17.73 11.54 -3.81
N ASP A 464 -17.64 11.36 -5.12
CA ASP A 464 -16.42 11.03 -5.83
C ASP A 464 -16.48 11.53 -7.29
N SER A 465 -15.38 11.45 -8.00
CA SER A 465 -15.31 11.81 -9.42
C SER A 465 -15.60 10.65 -10.37
N ILE A 466 -15.64 9.42 -9.85
CA ILE A 466 -15.81 8.21 -10.65
C ILE A 466 -17.30 7.90 -10.79
N LYS A 467 -17.81 7.89 -12.04
CA LYS A 467 -19.25 7.72 -12.30
C LYS A 467 -19.63 6.29 -12.70
N ILE A 468 -18.65 5.45 -12.95
CA ILE A 468 -18.85 4.13 -13.57
C ILE A 468 -18.82 2.99 -12.56
N PHE A 469 -18.17 3.16 -11.40
CA PHE A 469 -17.98 2.12 -10.38
C PHE A 469 -17.67 2.71 -9.00
N ASP A 470 -17.63 1.85 -8.00
CA ASP A 470 -17.28 2.25 -6.63
C ASP A 470 -15.80 2.65 -6.54
N PRO A 471 -15.46 3.87 -6.04
CA PRO A 471 -14.09 4.34 -5.94
C PRO A 471 -13.20 3.51 -4.99
N GLU A 472 -13.75 2.60 -4.21
CA GLU A 472 -12.98 1.66 -3.36
C GLU A 472 -12.61 0.37 -4.08
N ALA A 473 -13.19 0.14 -5.24
CA ALA A 473 -12.82 -0.99 -6.04
C ALA A 473 -11.44 -0.74 -6.69
N VAL A 474 -10.39 -1.34 -6.19
CA VAL A 474 -8.98 -1.10 -6.59
C VAL A 474 -8.47 -2.16 -7.56
N ASP A 475 -9.14 -3.31 -7.65
CA ASP A 475 -8.70 -4.45 -8.44
C ASP A 475 -9.88 -4.97 -9.25
N PHE A 476 -9.90 -4.61 -10.55
CA PHE A 476 -11.08 -4.79 -11.37
C PHE A 476 -10.88 -5.82 -12.46
N ASN A 477 -11.49 -6.94 -12.24
CA ASN A 477 -11.91 -7.78 -13.36
C ASN A 477 -13.40 -7.55 -13.74
N TYR A 478 -14.21 -6.99 -12.84
CA TYR A 478 -15.63 -6.67 -13.09
C TYR A 478 -16.09 -5.47 -12.24
N PRO A 479 -16.97 -4.61 -12.76
CA PRO A 479 -17.63 -3.59 -11.93
C PRO A 479 -18.50 -4.29 -10.87
N VAL A 480 -18.34 -3.90 -9.62
CA VAL A 480 -19.14 -4.38 -8.49
C VAL A 480 -20.37 -3.52 -8.32
#